data_e3c39c6e2abb767fd9489c986c3a1a0d
#
_entry.id   e3c39c6e2abb767fd9489c986c3a1a0d
#
_cell.length_a   1.000
_cell.length_b   1.000
_cell.length_c   1.000
_cell.angle_alpha   90.00
_cell.angle_beta   90.00
_cell.angle_gamma   90.00
#
_symmetry.space_group_name_H-M   'P 1'
#
loop_
_entity.id
_entity.type
_entity.pdbx_description
1 polymer ?
#
loop_
_entity_poly.entity_id
_entity_poly.type
_entity_poly.pdbx_seq_one_letter_code
_entity_poly.pdbx_strand_id
1 'polypeptide(L)' 'MMQEEKFVAQVIANGRITIPDTIRDLLAIKEGDYVELKIRKREA' A
#
# COMPACT_ATOMS: atom_id res chain seq x y z
N MET A 1 1.43 -9.84 -16.69
CA MET A 1 1.30 -10.52 -15.40
C MET A 1 1.18 -9.51 -14.28
N MET A 2 0.25 -9.73 -13.38
CA MET A 2 0.06 -8.83 -12.24
C MET A 2 0.97 -9.28 -11.09
N GLN A 3 1.60 -8.31 -10.47
CA GLN A 3 2.46 -8.54 -9.32
C GLN A 3 1.75 -8.04 -8.08
N GLU A 4 1.67 -8.88 -7.06
CA GLU A 4 1.06 -8.52 -5.79
C GLU A 4 2.10 -8.51 -4.69
N GLU A 5 2.01 -7.52 -3.83
CA GLU A 5 2.85 -7.43 -2.64
C GLU A 5 1.96 -7.18 -1.43
N LYS A 6 2.41 -7.68 -0.29
CA LYS A 6 1.70 -7.48 0.97
C LYS A 6 2.54 -6.65 1.90
N PHE A 7 1.89 -5.78 2.65
CA PHE A 7 2.57 -5.03 3.68
C PHE A 7 1.59 -4.64 4.77
N VAL A 8 2.12 -4.26 5.91
CA VAL A 8 1.32 -3.77 7.03
C VAL A 8 1.64 -2.29 7.19
N ALA A 9 0.59 -1.48 7.36
CA ALA A 9 0.77 -0.06 7.55
C ALA A 9 -0.16 0.42 8.65
N GLN A 10 0.28 1.44 9.36
CA GLN A 10 -0.53 2.09 10.38
C GLN A 10 -1.34 3.20 9.73
N VAL A 11 -2.63 3.25 10.05
CA VAL A 11 -3.48 4.33 9.57
C VAL A 11 -3.12 5.60 10.34
N ILE A 12 -2.80 6.65 9.60
CA ILE A 12 -2.44 7.95 10.16
C ILE A 12 -3.58 8.94 9.98
N ALA A 13 -3.31 10.21 10.22
CA ALA A 13 -4.33 11.24 10.19
C ALA A 13 -5.14 11.23 8.89
N ASN A 14 -6.42 11.50 9.00
CA ASN A 14 -7.35 11.60 7.88
C ASN A 14 -7.51 10.29 7.10
N GLY A 15 -7.29 9.16 7.77
CA GLY A 15 -7.49 7.87 7.15
C GLY A 15 -6.43 7.49 6.12
N ARG A 16 -5.27 8.12 6.17
CA ARG A 16 -4.20 7.86 5.20
C ARG A 16 -3.23 6.81 5.72
N ILE A 17 -2.58 6.14 4.78
CA ILE A 17 -1.46 5.25 5.08
C ILE A 17 -0.30 5.61 4.15
N THR A 18 0.90 5.17 4.55
CA THR A 18 2.08 5.34 3.70
C THR A 18 2.42 4.01 3.06
N ILE A 19 2.54 4.00 1.75
CA ILE A 19 3.01 2.82 1.03
C ILE A 19 4.53 2.79 1.16
N PRO A 20 5.12 1.68 1.64
CA PRO A 20 6.57 1.61 1.79
C PRO A 20 7.30 1.83 0.47
N ASP A 21 8.47 2.48 0.55
CA ASP A 21 9.26 2.78 -0.64
C ASP A 21 9.60 1.52 -1.43
N THR A 22 9.93 0.43 -0.74
CA THR A 22 10.25 -0.83 -1.40
C THR A 22 9.09 -1.34 -2.24
N ILE A 23 7.87 -1.23 -1.71
CA ILE A 23 6.68 -1.68 -2.46
C ILE A 23 6.44 -0.78 -3.67
N ARG A 24 6.60 0.53 -3.49
CA ARG A 24 6.44 1.46 -4.61
C ARG A 24 7.43 1.18 -5.72
N ASP A 25 8.67 0.86 -5.35
CA ASP A 25 9.71 0.54 -6.32
C ASP A 25 9.42 -0.79 -7.04
N LEU A 26 9.02 -1.81 -6.28
CA LEU A 26 8.74 -3.12 -6.86
C LEU A 26 7.60 -3.07 -7.87
N LEU A 27 6.58 -2.29 -7.58
CA LEU A 27 5.40 -2.20 -8.44
C LEU A 27 5.44 -1.00 -9.38
N ALA A 28 6.50 -0.21 -9.34
CA ALA A 28 6.68 0.98 -10.15
C ALA A 28 5.51 1.97 -9.98
N ILE A 29 5.06 2.14 -8.74
CA ILE A 29 3.95 3.03 -8.43
C ILE A 29 4.44 4.47 -8.39
N LYS A 30 3.74 5.34 -9.08
CA LYS A 30 4.07 6.76 -9.15
C LYS A 30 2.87 7.58 -8.74
N GLU A 31 3.12 8.82 -8.40
CA GLU A 31 2.05 9.76 -8.07
C GLU A 31 1.04 9.83 -9.20
N GLY A 32 -0.22 9.73 -8.84
CA GLY A 32 -1.30 9.73 -9.82
C GLY A 32 -1.74 8.35 -10.25
N ASP A 33 -0.96 7.33 -9.94
CA ASP A 33 -1.34 5.96 -10.27
C ASP A 33 -2.48 5.48 -9.39
N TYR A 34 -3.29 4.59 -9.93
CA TYR A 34 -4.33 3.91 -9.16
C TYR A 34 -3.83 2.54 -8.77
N VAL A 35 -4.14 2.13 -7.54
CA VAL A 35 -3.76 0.81 -7.06
C VAL A 35 -5.00 0.11 -6.50
N GLU A 36 -5.02 -1.21 -6.61
CA GLU A 36 -6.06 -2.02 -5.99
C GLU A 36 -5.56 -2.54 -4.67
N LEU A 37 -6.41 -2.47 -3.66
CA LEU A 37 -6.05 -2.89 -2.32
C LEU A 37 -7.07 -3.88 -1.79
N LYS A 38 -6.57 -4.94 -1.15
CA LYS A 38 -7.37 -5.76 -0.28
C LYS A 38 -7.03 -5.36 1.14
N ILE A 39 -8.06 -5.11 1.94
CA ILE A 39 -7.82 -4.48 3.23
C ILE A 39 -8.53 -5.27 4.34
N ARG A 40 -7.83 -5.44 5.44
CA ARG A 40 -8.43 -5.99 6.64
C ARG A 40 -7.75 -5.37 7.84
N LYS A 41 -8.49 -5.24 8.92
CA LYS A 41 -7.95 -4.72 10.15
C LYS A 41 -7.07 -5.79 10.80
N ARG A 42 -5.88 -5.40 11.21
CA ARG A 42 -5.00 -6.29 11.94
C ARG A 42 -5.18 -6.03 13.43
N GLU A 43 -5.53 -7.09 14.14
CA GLU A 43 -5.63 -7.01 15.59
C GLU A 43 -4.26 -7.22 16.22
N ALA A 44 -3.93 -6.38 17.19
CA ALA A 44 -2.68 -6.51 17.89
C ALA A 44 -2.80 -7.52 19.04
#